data_f2957fff98febd3fcd8dc81e3ed3d670
#
_entry.id   f2957fff98febd3fcd8dc81e3ed3d670
#
_cell.length_a   1.000
_cell.length_b   1.000
_cell.length_c   1.000
_cell.angle_alpha   90.00
_cell.angle_beta   90.00
_cell.angle_gamma   90.00
#
_symmetry.space_group_name_H-M   'P 1'
#
loop_
_entity.id
_entity.type
_entity.pdbx_description
1 polymer ?
#
loop_
_entity_poly.entity_id
_entity_poly.type
_entity_poly.pdbx_seq_one_letter_code
_entity_poly.pdbx_strand_id
1 'polypeptide(L)'
;MNKFMTPLGITGDKAVAIDDTILTREMPSTAGSKMLESFVSLFEAEAVTRLEAAGYKIAGKANVGEFGLDVLGETSFRGGMACAASLVSEEAVEAALCVDLNGYPRRAAAVTNTVFIKPTYGTVSRYGIIPCACSAEQIGVAAKSAKSCAEILSAISGYDPKDGTSIKTEKYDYSAALPAAGQKVGIPVEFLKKADAATVEKVKKLAAEMTAQGATVEEFSLPEIEFAAPAYLALLAGETCNNLSRYDGVKFGHRSQQAKTIDDLYINSRTEAFGLLTKAIILYGSHVLSQGCYDELYDKGMRVRRVLKDKLKGVFEKYDLLLTPACSKASYSEPDFEDELKAVYNEMYFSALASITGIPAIVAGGVQLMADSFCENKLLSAAAMLEGASV
;
A
#
# COMPACT_ATOMS: atom_id res chain seq x y z
N MET A 1 7.94 17.58 14.71
CA MET A 1 8.07 17.68 13.23
C MET A 1 6.68 17.85 12.65
N ASN A 2 6.52 18.71 11.64
CA ASN A 2 5.21 18.84 10.99
C ASN A 2 5.01 17.60 10.09
N LYS A 3 4.10 16.71 10.47
CA LYS A 3 3.85 15.44 9.76
C LYS A 3 3.05 15.61 8.48
N PHE A 4 2.37 16.74 8.33
CA PHE A 4 1.71 17.07 7.08
C PHE A 4 2.68 17.72 6.11
N MET A 5 2.67 17.27 4.87
CA MET A 5 3.30 17.99 3.75
C MET A 5 2.63 19.35 3.55
N THR A 6 1.30 19.35 3.60
CA THR A 6 0.46 20.55 3.45
C THR A 6 -0.74 20.42 4.38
N PRO A 7 -0.70 21.01 5.59
CA PRO A 7 -1.84 20.98 6.52
C PRO A 7 -2.90 22.03 6.11
N LEU A 8 -4.18 21.69 6.27
CA LEU A 8 -5.30 22.62 6.15
C LEU A 8 -5.81 23.12 7.51
N GLY A 9 -5.21 22.67 8.61
CA GLY A 9 -5.60 23.05 9.97
C GLY A 9 -6.96 22.49 10.43
N ILE A 10 -7.53 21.54 9.69
CA ILE A 10 -8.78 20.85 10.02
C ILE A 10 -8.46 19.72 10.96
N THR A 11 -9.10 19.70 12.13
CA THR A 11 -8.97 18.68 13.17
C THR A 11 -10.35 18.27 13.67
N GLY A 12 -10.41 17.17 14.42
CA GLY A 12 -11.65 16.67 15.04
C GLY A 12 -12.35 15.58 14.22
N ASP A 13 -13.61 15.37 14.53
CA ASP A 13 -14.42 14.32 13.92
C ASP A 13 -14.52 14.50 12.41
N LYS A 14 -14.41 13.38 11.69
CA LYS A 14 -14.43 13.33 10.22
C LYS A 14 -13.26 14.05 9.51
N ALA A 15 -12.17 14.38 10.21
CA ALA A 15 -10.95 14.87 9.62
C ALA A 15 -10.14 13.69 9.05
N VAL A 16 -9.82 13.71 7.76
CA VAL A 16 -9.10 12.63 7.06
C VAL A 16 -7.85 13.20 6.39
N ALA A 17 -6.70 12.60 6.65
CA ALA A 17 -5.49 12.86 5.89
C ALA A 17 -5.52 12.07 4.57
N ILE A 18 -4.80 12.54 3.56
CA ILE A 18 -4.63 11.80 2.31
C ILE A 18 -3.15 11.75 1.94
N ASP A 19 -2.71 10.63 1.38
CA ASP A 19 -1.34 10.52 0.86
C ASP A 19 -1.06 11.59 -0.20
N ASP A 20 0.16 12.07 -0.24
CA ASP A 20 0.60 13.11 -1.18
C ASP A 20 0.63 12.63 -2.65
N THR A 21 0.35 11.36 -2.91
CA THR A 21 0.09 10.79 -4.24
C THR A 21 -1.35 10.97 -4.72
N ILE A 22 -2.30 11.33 -3.83
CA ILE A 22 -3.71 11.51 -4.15
C ILE A 22 -3.96 12.98 -4.51
N LEU A 23 -4.49 13.24 -5.69
CA LEU A 23 -4.64 14.59 -6.25
C LEU A 23 -5.75 15.39 -5.58
N THR A 24 -5.47 16.67 -5.33
CA THR A 24 -6.45 17.69 -4.93
C THR A 24 -6.14 19.00 -5.66
N ARG A 25 -7.18 19.84 -5.87
CA ARG A 25 -7.02 21.14 -6.55
C ARG A 25 -6.41 22.22 -5.65
N GLU A 26 -6.55 22.09 -4.35
CA GLU A 26 -6.19 23.15 -3.40
C GLU A 26 -4.77 23.02 -2.84
N MET A 27 -4.18 21.82 -2.96
CA MET A 27 -2.89 21.53 -2.38
C MET A 27 -1.93 20.92 -3.42
N PRO A 28 -0.63 21.20 -3.34
CA PRO A 28 0.37 20.48 -4.11
C PRO A 28 0.27 18.97 -3.89
N SER A 29 0.55 18.19 -4.93
CA SER A 29 0.64 16.73 -4.89
C SER A 29 2.00 16.33 -5.43
N THR A 30 2.95 16.09 -4.52
CA THR A 30 4.35 15.89 -4.89
C THR A 30 4.75 14.44 -5.05
N ALA A 31 3.93 13.50 -4.58
CA ALA A 31 4.26 12.07 -4.48
C ALA A 31 5.59 11.82 -3.75
N GLY A 32 5.95 12.67 -2.77
CA GLY A 32 7.22 12.59 -2.07
C GLY A 32 8.45 12.84 -2.95
N SER A 33 8.29 13.34 -4.19
CA SER A 33 9.35 13.55 -5.16
C SER A 33 9.59 15.04 -5.44
N LYS A 34 10.84 15.46 -5.45
CA LYS A 34 11.23 16.80 -5.90
C LYS A 34 10.81 17.07 -7.35
N MET A 35 10.64 16.03 -8.15
CA MET A 35 10.15 16.13 -9.52
C MET A 35 8.81 16.86 -9.62
N LEU A 36 7.95 16.69 -8.62
CA LEU A 36 6.59 17.26 -8.57
C LEU A 36 6.41 18.30 -7.46
N GLU A 37 7.49 18.89 -6.94
CA GLU A 37 7.47 19.78 -5.76
C GLU A 37 6.42 20.90 -5.85
N SER A 38 6.18 21.45 -7.03
CA SER A 38 5.24 22.56 -7.25
C SER A 38 3.97 22.17 -8.00
N PHE A 39 3.74 20.85 -8.19
CA PHE A 39 2.61 20.41 -9.00
C PHE A 39 1.30 20.51 -8.20
N VAL A 40 0.33 21.24 -8.75
CA VAL A 40 -1.05 21.34 -8.27
C VAL A 40 -1.97 20.80 -9.36
N SER A 41 -2.89 19.92 -8.98
CA SER A 41 -3.82 19.29 -9.93
C SER A 41 -4.93 20.25 -10.35
N LEU A 42 -5.45 20.04 -11.57
CA LEU A 42 -6.63 20.75 -12.09
C LEU A 42 -7.95 20.08 -11.67
N PHE A 43 -7.90 18.90 -11.06
CA PHE A 43 -9.07 18.13 -10.66
C PHE A 43 -8.81 17.36 -9.37
N GLU A 44 -9.90 16.96 -8.69
CA GLU A 44 -9.87 16.11 -7.51
C GLU A 44 -9.81 14.63 -7.89
N ALA A 45 -9.16 13.84 -7.04
CA ALA A 45 -9.29 12.39 -7.11
C ALA A 45 -10.72 11.94 -6.80
N GLU A 46 -11.21 10.92 -7.49
CA GLU A 46 -12.57 10.40 -7.27
C GLU A 46 -12.80 9.97 -5.82
N ALA A 47 -11.80 9.33 -5.18
CA ALA A 47 -11.87 8.94 -3.78
C ALA A 47 -12.06 10.14 -2.85
N VAL A 48 -11.41 11.28 -3.15
CA VAL A 48 -11.57 12.54 -2.39
C VAL A 48 -12.99 13.07 -2.58
N THR A 49 -13.47 13.17 -3.82
CA THR A 49 -14.82 13.64 -4.13
C THR A 49 -15.89 12.82 -3.39
N ARG A 50 -15.75 11.48 -3.36
CA ARG A 50 -16.70 10.60 -2.65
C ARG A 50 -16.61 10.75 -1.14
N LEU A 51 -15.39 10.91 -0.61
CA LEU A 51 -15.16 11.11 0.81
C LEU A 51 -15.84 12.39 1.31
N GLU A 52 -15.66 13.51 0.58
CA GLU A 52 -16.29 14.79 0.90
C GLU A 52 -17.82 14.72 0.77
N ALA A 53 -18.34 14.03 -0.25
CA ALA A 53 -19.78 13.78 -0.41
C ALA A 53 -20.38 12.97 0.76
N ALA A 54 -19.58 12.15 1.43
CA ALA A 54 -19.96 11.44 2.66
C ALA A 54 -19.82 12.29 3.93
N GLY A 55 -19.41 13.57 3.79
CA GLY A 55 -19.32 14.53 4.88
C GLY A 55 -18.00 14.52 5.65
N TYR A 56 -16.96 13.85 5.12
CA TYR A 56 -15.60 13.93 5.66
C TYR A 56 -14.90 15.20 5.15
N LYS A 57 -13.86 15.62 5.87
CA LYS A 57 -13.07 16.81 5.54
C LYS A 57 -11.61 16.43 5.38
N ILE A 58 -10.98 16.95 4.34
CA ILE A 58 -9.54 16.71 4.13
C ILE A 58 -8.72 17.58 5.08
N ALA A 59 -7.96 16.94 5.98
CA ALA A 59 -7.13 17.64 6.96
C ALA A 59 -5.79 18.11 6.37
N GLY A 60 -5.34 17.48 5.30
CA GLY A 60 -4.11 17.81 4.61
C GLY A 60 -3.47 16.60 3.92
N LYS A 61 -2.31 16.84 3.31
CA LYS A 61 -1.47 15.82 2.65
C LYS A 61 -0.52 15.19 3.65
N ALA A 62 -0.56 13.87 3.77
CA ALA A 62 0.41 13.10 4.53
C ALA A 62 1.70 12.88 3.72
N ASN A 63 2.86 12.99 4.39
CA ASN A 63 4.14 12.66 3.75
C ASN A 63 4.17 11.18 3.33
N VAL A 64 4.80 10.90 2.21
CA VAL A 64 4.92 9.55 1.61
C VAL A 64 6.34 9.38 1.05
N GLY A 65 6.84 8.15 1.03
CA GLY A 65 8.06 7.82 0.29
C GLY A 65 7.90 8.10 -1.21
N GLU A 66 9.00 8.37 -1.90
CA GLU A 66 8.97 8.82 -3.29
C GLU A 66 8.17 7.86 -4.19
N PHE A 67 7.07 8.36 -4.78
CA PHE A 67 6.08 7.64 -5.60
C PHE A 67 5.45 6.41 -4.91
N GLY A 68 5.53 6.29 -3.58
CA GLY A 68 5.05 5.11 -2.84
C GLY A 68 5.87 3.85 -3.09
N LEU A 69 7.05 3.95 -3.70
CA LEU A 69 7.95 2.83 -4.00
C LEU A 69 8.61 2.26 -2.75
N ASP A 70 8.78 3.09 -1.76
CA ASP A 70 9.50 2.77 -0.53
C ASP A 70 8.56 2.14 0.51
N VAL A 71 8.74 0.85 0.77
CA VAL A 71 8.00 0.12 1.81
C VAL A 71 8.36 0.58 3.24
N LEU A 72 9.51 1.24 3.43
CA LEU A 72 9.95 1.79 4.72
C LEU A 72 9.37 3.17 4.98
N GLY A 73 9.10 3.95 3.92
CA GLY A 73 8.51 5.27 4.00
C GLY A 73 9.50 6.40 4.28
N GLU A 74 10.78 6.26 3.90
CA GLU A 74 11.87 7.17 4.28
C GLU A 74 12.40 8.05 3.14
N THR A 75 12.01 7.75 1.89
CA THR A 75 12.61 8.34 0.68
C THR A 75 11.99 9.66 0.22
N SER A 76 11.16 10.31 1.05
CA SER A 76 10.61 11.62 0.70
C SER A 76 11.69 12.69 0.51
N PHE A 77 11.61 13.46 -0.58
CA PHE A 77 12.57 14.54 -0.84
C PHE A 77 12.57 15.65 0.24
N ARG A 78 11.49 15.77 1.00
CA ARG A 78 11.39 16.71 2.13
C ARG A 78 11.98 16.15 3.41
N GLY A 79 12.45 14.91 3.39
CA GLY A 79 12.88 14.19 4.57
C GLY A 79 11.72 13.80 5.48
N GLY A 80 12.05 13.09 6.52
CA GLY A 80 11.08 12.53 7.47
C GLY A 80 10.37 11.30 6.91
N MET A 81 9.76 10.53 7.81
CA MET A 81 9.05 9.32 7.44
C MET A 81 7.68 9.62 6.84
N ALA A 82 7.20 8.74 6.00
CA ALA A 82 5.79 8.67 5.63
C ALA A 82 4.93 8.52 6.89
N CYS A 83 3.79 9.20 6.94
CA CYS A 83 3.19 9.50 8.24
C CYS A 83 1.68 9.30 8.35
N ALA A 84 1.01 8.79 7.32
CA ALA A 84 -0.44 8.61 7.35
C ALA A 84 -0.92 7.79 8.57
N ALA A 85 -0.29 6.61 8.82
CA ALA A 85 -0.62 5.78 9.97
C ALA A 85 -0.27 6.45 11.31
N SER A 86 0.84 7.21 11.37
CA SER A 86 1.23 7.94 12.57
C SER A 86 0.25 9.08 12.91
N LEU A 87 -0.28 9.78 11.90
CA LEU A 87 -1.32 10.80 12.10
C LEU A 87 -2.58 10.22 12.73
N VAL A 88 -2.96 9.00 12.33
CA VAL A 88 -4.10 8.27 12.92
C VAL A 88 -3.76 7.80 14.33
N SER A 89 -2.59 7.19 14.55
CA SER A 89 -2.15 6.69 15.87
C SER A 89 -2.08 7.81 16.91
N GLU A 90 -1.65 9.00 16.53
CA GLU A 90 -1.50 10.18 17.41
C GLU A 90 -2.78 11.02 17.52
N GLU A 91 -3.90 10.54 16.98
CA GLU A 91 -5.19 11.23 17.02
C GLU A 91 -5.22 12.61 16.33
N ALA A 92 -4.27 12.85 15.45
CA ALA A 92 -4.27 14.10 14.67
C ALA A 92 -5.39 14.14 13.63
N VAL A 93 -5.81 12.96 13.16
CA VAL A 93 -6.94 12.75 12.24
C VAL A 93 -7.70 11.48 12.63
N GLU A 94 -8.96 11.39 12.21
CA GLU A 94 -9.78 10.18 12.40
C GLU A 94 -9.28 9.02 11.55
N ALA A 95 -8.88 9.32 10.31
CA ALA A 95 -8.40 8.31 9.36
C ALA A 95 -7.46 8.92 8.31
N ALA A 96 -6.86 8.06 7.49
CA ALA A 96 -6.09 8.47 6.32
C ALA A 96 -6.38 7.58 5.10
N LEU A 97 -6.46 8.19 3.91
CA LEU A 97 -6.43 7.47 2.65
C LEU A 97 -4.97 7.31 2.20
N CYS A 98 -4.57 6.07 1.96
CA CYS A 98 -3.22 5.73 1.55
C CYS A 98 -3.24 4.96 0.23
N VAL A 99 -2.26 5.22 -0.65
CA VAL A 99 -2.05 4.40 -1.84
C VAL A 99 -1.13 3.23 -1.46
N ASP A 100 -1.69 2.03 -1.41
CA ASP A 100 -0.91 0.80 -1.23
C ASP A 100 -0.38 0.35 -2.59
N LEU A 101 0.89 0.61 -2.82
CA LEU A 101 1.66 0.11 -3.95
C LEU A 101 2.58 -1.02 -3.48
N ASN A 102 3.58 -0.70 -2.67
CA ASN A 102 4.60 -1.65 -2.21
C ASN A 102 4.38 -2.15 -0.76
N GLY A 103 3.22 -1.87 -0.18
CA GLY A 103 2.87 -2.35 1.16
C GLY A 103 3.29 -1.44 2.30
N TYR A 104 3.80 -0.23 2.02
CA TYR A 104 4.13 0.73 3.06
C TYR A 104 2.98 0.94 4.08
N PRO A 105 1.71 1.19 3.67
CA PRO A 105 0.66 1.45 4.64
C PRO A 105 0.37 0.26 5.56
N ARG A 106 0.50 -0.97 5.04
CA ARG A 106 0.34 -2.21 5.84
C ARG A 106 1.44 -2.34 6.88
N ARG A 107 2.70 -2.13 6.46
CA ARG A 107 3.84 -2.14 7.39
C ARG A 107 3.71 -1.02 8.43
N ALA A 108 3.39 0.19 8.01
CA ALA A 108 3.21 1.33 8.91
C ALA A 108 2.11 1.06 9.95
N ALA A 109 0.96 0.51 9.55
CA ALA A 109 -0.11 0.14 10.46
C ALA A 109 0.33 -0.91 11.48
N ALA A 110 1.15 -1.89 11.08
CA ALA A 110 1.65 -2.92 11.98
C ALA A 110 2.56 -2.37 13.09
N VAL A 111 3.40 -1.38 12.78
CA VAL A 111 4.35 -0.79 13.74
C VAL A 111 3.74 0.35 14.57
N THR A 112 2.68 0.99 14.09
CA THR A 112 1.95 2.06 14.81
C THR A 112 0.73 1.56 15.57
N ASN A 113 0.44 0.27 15.49
CA ASN A 113 -0.76 -0.36 16.07
C ASN A 113 -2.06 0.32 15.62
N THR A 114 -2.14 0.71 14.34
CA THR A 114 -3.37 1.18 13.69
C THR A 114 -3.96 0.06 12.83
N VAL A 115 -5.20 0.24 12.38
CA VAL A 115 -5.83 -0.64 11.38
C VAL A 115 -5.62 -0.05 10.01
N PHE A 116 -5.22 -0.88 9.05
CA PHE A 116 -5.17 -0.49 7.64
C PHE A 116 -5.81 -1.57 6.76
N ILE A 117 -6.74 -1.19 5.91
CA ILE A 117 -7.33 -2.09 4.92
C ILE A 117 -6.94 -1.66 3.50
N LYS A 118 -6.34 -2.60 2.76
CA LYS A 118 -6.20 -2.58 1.32
C LYS A 118 -7.34 -3.40 0.72
N PRO A 119 -8.32 -2.81 0.03
CA PRO A 119 -9.41 -3.57 -0.57
C PRO A 119 -8.94 -4.37 -1.80
N THR A 120 -9.81 -5.18 -2.35
CA THR A 120 -9.62 -5.85 -3.63
C THR A 120 -9.31 -4.82 -4.73
N TYR A 121 -8.32 -5.14 -5.57
CA TYR A 121 -7.92 -4.27 -6.68
C TYR A 121 -9.12 -3.93 -7.59
N GLY A 122 -9.28 -2.63 -7.89
CA GLY A 122 -10.36 -2.10 -8.70
C GLY A 122 -11.66 -1.78 -7.96
N THR A 123 -11.72 -1.96 -6.62
CA THR A 123 -12.88 -1.64 -5.78
C THR A 123 -13.02 -0.13 -5.54
N VAL A 124 -11.91 0.57 -5.31
CA VAL A 124 -11.83 2.02 -5.18
C VAL A 124 -11.20 2.58 -6.45
N SER A 125 -11.79 3.64 -7.00
CA SER A 125 -11.27 4.28 -8.20
C SER A 125 -9.84 4.81 -7.99
N ARG A 126 -8.99 4.58 -8.97
CA ARG A 126 -7.62 5.12 -9.07
C ARG A 126 -7.56 6.45 -9.84
N TYR A 127 -8.71 6.95 -10.33
CA TYR A 127 -8.76 8.26 -10.99
C TYR A 127 -8.34 9.37 -10.03
N GLY A 128 -7.28 10.07 -10.41
CA GLY A 128 -6.71 11.15 -9.62
C GLY A 128 -5.65 10.71 -8.59
N ILE A 129 -4.97 9.57 -8.79
CA ILE A 129 -3.69 9.30 -8.15
C ILE A 129 -2.54 9.55 -9.12
N ILE A 130 -1.37 9.91 -8.60
CA ILE A 130 -0.13 10.00 -9.39
C ILE A 130 0.32 8.57 -9.69
N PRO A 131 0.28 8.11 -10.96
CA PRO A 131 0.51 6.70 -11.26
C PRO A 131 2.00 6.34 -11.21
N CYS A 132 2.31 5.23 -10.58
CA CYS A 132 3.64 4.61 -10.54
C CYS A 132 3.61 3.21 -11.17
N ALA A 133 2.84 2.26 -10.60
CA ALA A 133 2.62 0.93 -11.19
C ALA A 133 1.14 0.58 -11.17
N CYS A 134 0.48 0.92 -12.27
CA CYS A 134 -0.99 0.93 -12.39
C CYS A 134 -1.66 -0.43 -12.09
N SER A 135 -0.98 -1.55 -12.32
CA SER A 135 -1.54 -2.89 -12.10
C SER A 135 -1.51 -3.34 -10.62
N ALA A 136 -0.95 -2.53 -9.73
CA ALA A 136 -0.75 -2.88 -8.32
C ALA A 136 -1.28 -1.84 -7.32
N GLU A 137 -1.38 -0.57 -7.73
CA GLU A 137 -1.83 0.52 -6.88
C GLU A 137 -3.29 0.37 -6.45
N GLN A 138 -3.55 0.53 -5.15
CA GLN A 138 -4.91 0.53 -4.62
C GLN A 138 -5.02 1.52 -3.47
N ILE A 139 -6.04 2.39 -3.50
CA ILE A 139 -6.35 3.24 -2.35
C ILE A 139 -6.94 2.37 -1.24
N GLY A 140 -6.35 2.46 -0.06
CA GLY A 140 -6.80 1.83 1.17
C GLY A 140 -7.06 2.86 2.26
N VAL A 141 -7.55 2.39 3.41
CA VAL A 141 -7.94 3.22 4.54
C VAL A 141 -7.15 2.82 5.78
N ALA A 142 -6.46 3.78 6.38
CA ALA A 142 -5.92 3.67 7.73
C ALA A 142 -6.86 4.35 8.72
N ALA A 143 -7.19 3.67 9.82
CA ALA A 143 -8.01 4.22 10.90
C ALA A 143 -7.65 3.58 12.24
N LYS A 144 -8.27 4.04 13.33
CA LYS A 144 -8.07 3.44 14.66
C LYS A 144 -8.77 2.10 14.83
N SER A 145 -9.85 1.88 14.08
CA SER A 145 -10.67 0.67 14.20
C SER A 145 -11.11 0.13 12.85
N ALA A 146 -11.42 -1.17 12.82
CA ALA A 146 -12.01 -1.83 11.67
C ALA A 146 -13.36 -1.21 11.30
N LYS A 147 -14.13 -0.74 12.28
CA LYS A 147 -15.40 -0.05 12.06
C LYS A 147 -15.18 1.25 11.26
N SER A 148 -14.28 2.12 11.69
CA SER A 148 -13.96 3.36 10.96
C SER A 148 -13.40 3.06 9.56
N CYS A 149 -12.57 2.03 9.42
CA CYS A 149 -12.11 1.57 8.11
C CYS A 149 -13.29 1.16 7.20
N ALA A 150 -14.26 0.41 7.72
CA ALA A 150 -15.44 -0.05 6.98
C ALA A 150 -16.32 1.11 6.51
N GLU A 151 -16.60 2.07 7.38
CA GLU A 151 -17.43 3.25 7.08
C GLU A 151 -16.79 4.09 5.95
N ILE A 152 -15.49 4.37 6.05
CA ILE A 152 -14.77 5.17 5.05
C ILE A 152 -14.62 4.39 3.75
N LEU A 153 -14.27 3.09 3.82
CA LEU A 153 -14.16 2.25 2.64
C LEU A 153 -15.50 2.17 1.88
N SER A 154 -16.62 2.04 2.59
CA SER A 154 -17.97 2.08 1.99
C SER A 154 -18.23 3.42 1.29
N ALA A 155 -17.76 4.52 1.86
CA ALA A 155 -17.93 5.85 1.27
C ALA A 155 -17.20 5.98 -0.08
N ILE A 156 -15.95 5.46 -0.19
CA ILE A 156 -15.08 5.67 -1.35
C ILE A 156 -15.17 4.57 -2.42
N SER A 157 -15.74 3.40 -2.09
CA SER A 157 -15.84 2.26 -2.99
C SER A 157 -16.92 2.43 -4.07
N GLY A 158 -16.77 1.72 -5.17
CA GLY A 158 -17.76 1.62 -6.24
C GLY A 158 -17.19 1.95 -7.62
N TYR A 159 -17.95 1.58 -8.66
CA TYR A 159 -17.54 1.77 -10.05
C TYR A 159 -17.33 3.25 -10.42
N ASP A 160 -16.27 3.49 -11.16
CA ASP A 160 -15.97 4.79 -11.76
C ASP A 160 -15.60 4.61 -13.25
N PRO A 161 -16.37 5.16 -14.19
CA PRO A 161 -16.07 5.06 -15.63
C PRO A 161 -14.80 5.82 -16.04
N LYS A 162 -14.25 6.69 -15.19
CA LYS A 162 -13.00 7.42 -15.44
C LYS A 162 -11.76 6.57 -15.19
N ASP A 163 -11.90 5.45 -14.45
CA ASP A 163 -10.84 4.49 -14.19
C ASP A 163 -11.08 3.19 -14.94
N GLY A 164 -10.28 2.93 -15.96
CA GLY A 164 -10.38 1.70 -16.77
C GLY A 164 -10.12 0.40 -16.01
N THR A 165 -9.60 0.49 -14.77
CA THR A 165 -9.38 -0.68 -13.89
C THR A 165 -10.49 -0.86 -12.86
N SER A 166 -11.40 0.11 -12.74
CA SER A 166 -12.53 0.06 -11.82
C SER A 166 -13.51 -1.06 -12.20
N ILE A 167 -13.90 -1.84 -11.21
CA ILE A 167 -14.79 -2.99 -11.44
C ILE A 167 -16.22 -2.50 -11.56
N LYS A 168 -16.90 -2.92 -12.63
CA LYS A 168 -18.30 -2.60 -12.87
C LYS A 168 -19.19 -3.48 -12.01
N THR A 169 -19.47 -3.03 -10.80
CA THR A 169 -20.31 -3.69 -9.82
C THR A 169 -21.09 -2.66 -9.02
N GLU A 170 -22.02 -3.13 -8.21
CA GLU A 170 -22.73 -2.29 -7.26
C GLU A 170 -21.78 -1.76 -6.17
N LYS A 171 -22.16 -0.68 -5.53
CA LYS A 171 -21.40 -0.14 -4.40
C LYS A 171 -21.39 -1.16 -3.26
N TYR A 172 -20.20 -1.47 -2.76
CA TYR A 172 -20.05 -2.34 -1.60
C TYR A 172 -20.45 -1.59 -0.32
N ASP A 173 -21.18 -2.28 0.56
CA ASP A 173 -21.44 -1.88 1.93
C ASP A 173 -20.61 -2.76 2.86
N TYR A 174 -19.63 -2.16 3.49
CA TYR A 174 -18.72 -2.83 4.44
C TYR A 174 -19.12 -2.58 5.90
N SER A 175 -20.19 -1.83 6.15
CA SER A 175 -20.65 -1.52 7.50
C SER A 175 -21.34 -2.71 8.18
N ALA A 176 -21.80 -3.70 7.39
CA ALA A 176 -22.40 -4.91 7.90
C ALA A 176 -21.36 -5.83 8.54
N ALA A 177 -21.30 -5.87 9.85
CA ALA A 177 -20.46 -6.79 10.59
C ALA A 177 -20.91 -8.25 10.32
N LEU A 178 -19.99 -9.08 9.85
CA LEU A 178 -20.19 -10.52 9.77
C LEU A 178 -19.72 -11.20 11.07
N PRO A 179 -20.37 -12.28 11.53
CA PRO A 179 -19.83 -13.05 12.63
C PRO A 179 -18.43 -13.60 12.27
N ALA A 180 -17.45 -13.34 13.10
CA ALA A 180 -16.11 -13.88 12.89
C ALA A 180 -15.95 -15.29 13.48
N ALA A 181 -16.90 -15.74 14.31
CA ALA A 181 -16.93 -17.09 14.86
C ALA A 181 -17.07 -18.15 13.75
N GLY A 182 -16.28 -19.23 13.86
CA GLY A 182 -16.29 -20.34 12.91
C GLY A 182 -15.40 -20.14 11.66
N GLN A 183 -14.66 -19.03 11.54
CA GLN A 183 -13.73 -18.83 10.43
C GLN A 183 -12.58 -19.83 10.46
N LYS A 184 -12.18 -20.31 9.29
CA LYS A 184 -10.99 -21.12 9.09
C LYS A 184 -9.83 -20.23 8.67
N VAL A 185 -8.76 -20.23 9.48
CA VAL A 185 -7.59 -19.38 9.28
C VAL A 185 -6.37 -20.24 9.02
N GLY A 186 -5.71 -20.01 7.89
CA GLY A 186 -4.45 -20.66 7.52
C GLY A 186 -3.26 -19.76 7.81
N ILE A 187 -2.17 -20.31 8.34
CA ILE A 187 -0.89 -19.61 8.54
C ILE A 187 0.15 -20.21 7.61
N PRO A 188 0.52 -19.53 6.50
CA PRO A 188 1.60 -20.01 5.64
C PRO A 188 2.94 -19.91 6.38
N VAL A 189 3.60 -21.05 6.62
CA VAL A 189 4.84 -21.12 7.44
C VAL A 189 6.03 -20.40 6.80
N GLU A 190 5.98 -20.16 5.49
CA GLU A 190 7.03 -19.46 4.76
C GLU A 190 7.21 -18.02 5.25
N PHE A 191 6.12 -17.32 5.57
CA PHE A 191 6.19 -15.98 6.15
C PHE A 191 6.83 -15.97 7.54
N LEU A 192 6.56 -16.97 8.36
CA LEU A 192 7.13 -17.07 9.72
C LEU A 192 8.65 -17.26 9.69
N LYS A 193 9.18 -17.92 8.67
CA LYS A 193 10.62 -18.15 8.50
C LYS A 193 11.41 -16.86 8.18
N LYS A 194 10.74 -15.83 7.70
CA LYS A 194 11.35 -14.55 7.29
C LYS A 194 11.19 -13.44 8.35
N ALA A 195 10.33 -13.66 9.35
CA ALA A 195 10.09 -12.70 10.42
C ALA A 195 10.96 -13.00 11.64
N ASP A 196 11.22 -11.98 12.46
CA ASP A 196 11.93 -12.16 13.74
C ASP A 196 11.07 -12.90 14.79
N ALA A 197 11.71 -13.34 15.87
CA ALA A 197 11.05 -14.11 16.92
C ALA A 197 9.89 -13.34 17.57
N ALA A 198 10.03 -12.04 17.76
CA ALA A 198 8.99 -11.21 18.38
C ALA A 198 7.75 -11.09 17.49
N THR A 199 7.95 -10.92 16.19
CA THR A 199 6.87 -10.87 15.19
C THR A 199 6.18 -12.24 15.06
N VAL A 200 6.95 -13.34 15.05
CA VAL A 200 6.39 -14.71 15.05
C VAL A 200 5.55 -14.96 16.30
N GLU A 201 6.04 -14.57 17.47
CA GLU A 201 5.30 -14.71 18.75
C GLU A 201 3.98 -13.93 18.72
N LYS A 202 3.99 -12.71 18.16
CA LYS A 202 2.79 -11.90 17.99
C LYS A 202 1.75 -12.62 17.10
N VAL A 203 2.16 -13.21 15.97
CA VAL A 203 1.27 -13.99 15.10
C VAL A 203 0.68 -15.16 15.88
N LYS A 204 1.48 -15.92 16.62
CA LYS A 204 1.02 -17.07 17.41
C LYS A 204 0.07 -16.67 18.53
N LYS A 205 0.34 -15.56 19.22
CA LYS A 205 -0.55 -15.02 20.25
C LYS A 205 -1.92 -14.71 19.66
N LEU A 206 -1.98 -13.95 18.56
CA LEU A 206 -3.25 -13.59 17.92
C LEU A 206 -3.96 -14.81 17.30
N ALA A 207 -3.24 -15.80 16.80
CA ALA A 207 -3.81 -17.08 16.39
C ALA A 207 -4.52 -17.82 17.54
N ALA A 208 -3.90 -17.82 18.73
CA ALA A 208 -4.52 -18.42 19.93
C ALA A 208 -5.75 -17.63 20.39
N GLU A 209 -5.73 -16.31 20.32
CA GLU A 209 -6.89 -15.45 20.63
C GLU A 209 -8.04 -15.69 19.65
N MET A 210 -7.77 -15.78 18.35
CA MET A 210 -8.79 -16.14 17.33
C MET A 210 -9.38 -17.52 17.61
N THR A 211 -8.55 -18.50 18.01
CA THR A 211 -9.03 -19.84 18.37
C THR A 211 -9.92 -19.80 19.61
N ALA A 212 -9.57 -19.03 20.63
CA ALA A 212 -10.38 -18.84 21.83
C ALA A 212 -11.75 -18.21 21.53
N GLN A 213 -11.83 -17.43 20.46
CA GLN A 213 -13.07 -16.82 19.97
C GLN A 213 -13.84 -17.69 18.96
N GLY A 214 -13.40 -18.96 18.75
CA GLY A 214 -14.11 -19.95 17.95
C GLY A 214 -13.66 -20.09 16.50
N ALA A 215 -12.53 -19.48 16.10
CA ALA A 215 -11.91 -19.76 14.82
C ALA A 215 -11.13 -21.09 14.85
N THR A 216 -10.98 -21.72 13.68
CA THR A 216 -10.06 -22.86 13.51
C THR A 216 -8.80 -22.35 12.84
N VAL A 217 -7.65 -22.43 13.53
CA VAL A 217 -6.37 -21.94 13.02
C VAL A 217 -5.42 -23.10 12.79
N GLU A 218 -4.80 -23.18 11.60
CA GLU A 218 -3.81 -24.22 11.29
C GLU A 218 -2.64 -23.66 10.47
N GLU A 219 -1.44 -24.19 10.72
CA GLU A 219 -0.26 -23.90 9.89
C GLU A 219 -0.27 -24.82 8.65
N PHE A 220 0.16 -24.26 7.51
CA PHE A 220 0.32 -25.03 6.27
C PHE A 220 1.47 -24.47 5.42
N SER A 221 1.94 -25.24 4.45
CA SER A 221 2.99 -24.82 3.52
C SER A 221 2.42 -24.33 2.20
N LEU A 222 2.93 -23.16 1.72
CA LEU A 222 2.63 -22.56 0.43
C LEU A 222 3.95 -22.03 -0.20
N PRO A 223 4.84 -22.92 -0.65
CA PRO A 223 6.18 -22.55 -1.09
C PRO A 223 6.19 -21.59 -2.29
N GLU A 224 5.13 -21.51 -3.06
CA GLU A 224 4.99 -20.58 -4.17
C GLU A 224 5.07 -19.10 -3.74
N ILE A 225 4.88 -18.78 -2.46
CA ILE A 225 5.07 -17.43 -1.90
C ILE A 225 6.47 -16.88 -2.15
N GLU A 226 7.49 -17.76 -2.17
CA GLU A 226 8.88 -17.35 -2.42
C GLU A 226 9.07 -16.67 -3.79
N PHE A 227 8.17 -16.90 -4.73
CA PHE A 227 8.20 -16.26 -6.05
C PHE A 227 7.46 -14.92 -6.09
N ALA A 228 6.70 -14.57 -5.04
CA ALA A 228 5.86 -13.35 -5.06
C ALA A 228 6.71 -12.08 -5.13
N ALA A 229 7.69 -11.92 -4.25
CA ALA A 229 8.51 -10.70 -4.18
C ALA A 229 9.36 -10.48 -5.45
N PRO A 230 10.13 -11.45 -5.96
CA PRO A 230 10.91 -11.24 -7.19
C PRO A 230 10.04 -10.98 -8.42
N ALA A 231 8.91 -11.68 -8.57
CA ALA A 231 7.99 -11.45 -9.67
C ALA A 231 7.33 -10.06 -9.55
N TYR A 232 6.92 -9.68 -8.34
CA TYR A 232 6.34 -8.37 -8.10
C TYR A 232 7.33 -7.23 -8.38
N LEU A 233 8.58 -7.37 -7.96
CA LEU A 233 9.62 -6.37 -8.24
C LEU A 233 9.84 -6.17 -9.74
N ALA A 234 9.86 -7.23 -10.54
CA ALA A 234 10.00 -7.12 -11.99
C ALA A 234 8.82 -6.36 -12.62
N LEU A 235 7.59 -6.67 -12.23
CA LEU A 235 6.39 -6.00 -12.72
C LEU A 235 6.34 -4.54 -12.28
N LEU A 236 6.55 -4.29 -10.97
CA LEU A 236 6.62 -2.96 -10.38
C LEU A 236 7.64 -2.08 -11.10
N ALA A 237 8.86 -2.58 -11.27
CA ALA A 237 9.94 -1.82 -11.91
C ALA A 237 9.65 -1.53 -13.39
N GLY A 238 9.14 -2.49 -14.13
CA GLY A 238 8.77 -2.31 -15.54
C GLY A 238 7.71 -1.22 -15.72
N GLU A 239 6.63 -1.28 -14.94
CA GLU A 239 5.58 -0.26 -14.99
C GLU A 239 6.06 1.11 -14.49
N THR A 240 6.83 1.15 -13.39
CA THR A 240 7.43 2.37 -12.85
C THR A 240 8.33 3.04 -13.89
N CYS A 241 9.23 2.30 -14.53
CA CYS A 241 10.11 2.81 -15.58
C CYS A 241 9.31 3.49 -16.69
N ASN A 242 8.24 2.84 -17.16
CA ASN A 242 7.38 3.38 -18.19
C ASN A 242 6.60 4.62 -17.70
N ASN A 243 5.97 4.58 -16.54
CA ASN A 243 5.18 5.69 -16.02
C ASN A 243 6.03 6.91 -15.67
N LEU A 244 7.20 6.73 -15.04
CA LEU A 244 8.08 7.83 -14.67
C LEU A 244 8.91 8.39 -15.84
N SER A 245 8.84 7.79 -17.03
CA SER A 245 9.48 8.32 -18.24
C SER A 245 8.92 9.69 -18.66
N ARG A 246 7.66 9.99 -18.28
CA ARG A 246 7.00 11.28 -18.56
C ARG A 246 7.60 12.46 -17.82
N TYR A 247 8.32 12.22 -16.73
CA TYR A 247 8.93 13.26 -15.90
C TYR A 247 10.34 13.57 -16.42
N ASP A 248 10.41 14.53 -17.31
CA ASP A 248 11.60 14.83 -18.11
C ASP A 248 12.21 16.22 -17.83
N GLY A 249 11.51 17.08 -17.06
CA GLY A 249 11.95 18.45 -16.78
C GLY A 249 11.81 19.40 -17.98
N VAL A 250 11.25 18.94 -19.10
CA VAL A 250 11.04 19.74 -20.31
C VAL A 250 9.58 20.22 -20.39
N LYS A 251 8.62 19.28 -20.35
CA LYS A 251 7.19 19.59 -20.42
C LYS A 251 6.63 20.01 -19.05
N PHE A 252 7.05 19.34 -18.01
CA PHE A 252 6.63 19.60 -16.63
C PHE A 252 7.61 18.93 -15.64
N GLY A 253 7.46 19.26 -14.36
CA GLY A 253 8.30 18.77 -13.28
C GLY A 253 9.52 19.65 -13.04
N HIS A 254 10.39 19.18 -12.15
CA HIS A 254 11.66 19.85 -11.82
C HIS A 254 12.50 20.01 -13.09
N ARG A 255 12.98 21.25 -13.32
CA ARG A 255 13.84 21.62 -14.45
C ARG A 255 15.18 22.11 -13.95
N SER A 256 16.27 21.42 -14.32
CA SER A 256 17.62 21.85 -13.99
C SER A 256 17.96 23.21 -14.59
N GLN A 257 18.60 24.04 -13.78
CA GLN A 257 19.13 25.35 -14.23
C GLN A 257 20.55 25.25 -14.79
N GLN A 258 21.19 24.07 -14.72
CA GLN A 258 22.59 23.87 -15.09
C GLN A 258 22.76 23.24 -16.48
N ALA A 259 21.67 23.04 -17.22
CA ALA A 259 21.69 22.42 -18.53
C ALA A 259 22.24 23.38 -19.61
N LYS A 260 23.21 22.92 -20.41
CA LYS A 260 23.75 23.63 -21.57
C LYS A 260 23.21 23.06 -22.88
N THR A 261 22.85 21.79 -22.88
CA THR A 261 22.29 21.06 -24.03
C THR A 261 20.93 20.46 -23.66
N ILE A 262 20.18 19.97 -24.63
CA ILE A 262 18.94 19.26 -24.35
C ILE A 262 19.20 17.96 -23.59
N ASP A 263 20.27 17.25 -23.88
CA ASP A 263 20.66 16.05 -23.18
C ASP A 263 21.02 16.33 -21.72
N ASP A 264 21.79 17.40 -21.47
CA ASP A 264 22.07 17.87 -20.12
C ASP A 264 20.77 18.17 -19.34
N LEU A 265 19.78 18.77 -20.03
CA LEU A 265 18.52 19.11 -19.39
C LEU A 265 17.78 17.84 -18.91
N TYR A 266 17.66 16.82 -19.73
CA TYR A 266 17.05 15.53 -19.34
C TYR A 266 17.84 14.86 -18.21
N ILE A 267 19.16 14.75 -18.38
CA ILE A 267 20.03 14.06 -17.42
C ILE A 267 20.00 14.78 -16.08
N ASN A 268 20.27 16.09 -16.06
CA ASN A 268 20.39 16.85 -14.83
C ASN A 268 19.04 16.94 -14.10
N SER A 269 17.94 17.23 -14.82
CA SER A 269 16.61 17.33 -14.19
C SER A 269 16.22 16.06 -13.47
N ARG A 270 16.41 14.89 -14.11
CA ARG A 270 16.10 13.58 -13.51
C ARG A 270 17.09 13.20 -12.40
N THR A 271 18.38 13.56 -12.57
CA THR A 271 19.42 13.29 -11.56
C THR A 271 19.19 14.08 -10.28
N GLU A 272 18.78 15.34 -10.41
CA GLU A 272 18.53 16.24 -9.27
C GLU A 272 17.22 15.94 -8.54
N ALA A 273 16.23 15.39 -9.25
CA ALA A 273 14.87 15.29 -8.77
C ALA A 273 14.46 13.91 -8.25
N PHE A 274 15.04 12.83 -8.76
CA PHE A 274 14.74 11.47 -8.27
C PHE A 274 15.74 11.01 -7.21
N GLY A 275 15.23 10.37 -6.17
CA GLY A 275 16.02 9.71 -5.14
C GLY A 275 16.71 8.43 -5.63
N LEU A 276 17.56 7.86 -4.79
CA LEU A 276 18.37 6.68 -5.14
C LEU A 276 17.50 5.47 -5.46
N LEU A 277 16.53 5.15 -4.61
CA LEU A 277 15.63 4.01 -4.80
C LEU A 277 14.84 4.12 -6.12
N THR A 278 14.27 5.29 -6.39
CA THR A 278 13.52 5.53 -7.63
C THR A 278 14.40 5.36 -8.87
N LYS A 279 15.65 5.86 -8.85
CA LYS A 279 16.62 5.66 -9.93
C LYS A 279 16.96 4.17 -10.11
N ALA A 280 17.17 3.43 -9.02
CA ALA A 280 17.48 2.01 -9.06
C ALA A 280 16.30 1.21 -9.67
N ILE A 281 15.06 1.51 -9.27
CA ILE A 281 13.85 0.89 -9.82
C ILE A 281 13.68 1.22 -11.31
N ILE A 282 13.91 2.48 -11.73
CA ILE A 282 13.85 2.87 -13.15
C ILE A 282 14.91 2.12 -13.97
N LEU A 283 16.14 2.01 -13.48
CA LEU A 283 17.21 1.27 -14.16
C LEU A 283 16.89 -0.20 -14.28
N TYR A 284 16.42 -0.82 -13.19
CA TYR A 284 16.00 -2.22 -13.21
C TYR A 284 14.80 -2.43 -14.14
N GLY A 285 13.82 -1.54 -14.12
CA GLY A 285 12.66 -1.59 -15.03
C GLY A 285 13.06 -1.46 -16.51
N SER A 286 14.02 -0.59 -16.83
CA SER A 286 14.59 -0.49 -18.17
C SER A 286 15.24 -1.81 -18.62
N HIS A 287 15.97 -2.47 -17.72
CA HIS A 287 16.54 -3.79 -17.97
C HIS A 287 15.44 -4.86 -18.17
N VAL A 288 14.46 -4.89 -17.29
CA VAL A 288 13.32 -5.83 -17.36
C VAL A 288 12.55 -5.72 -18.68
N LEU A 289 12.40 -4.51 -19.22
CA LEU A 289 11.68 -4.25 -20.48
C LEU A 289 12.58 -4.33 -21.73
N SER A 290 13.88 -4.56 -21.57
CA SER A 290 14.82 -4.59 -22.69
C SER A 290 14.67 -5.86 -23.53
N GLN A 291 15.14 -5.79 -24.78
CA GLN A 291 15.18 -6.93 -25.69
C GLN A 291 16.01 -8.08 -25.08
N GLY A 292 15.46 -9.28 -25.09
CA GLY A 292 16.09 -10.48 -24.51
C GLY A 292 15.84 -10.68 -23.00
N CYS A 293 15.39 -9.63 -22.28
CA CYS A 293 15.04 -9.74 -20.87
C CYS A 293 13.52 -9.73 -20.62
N TYR A 294 12.75 -9.17 -21.53
CA TYR A 294 11.28 -9.03 -21.37
C TYR A 294 10.59 -10.37 -21.10
N ASP A 295 10.88 -11.40 -21.90
CA ASP A 295 10.24 -12.72 -21.75
C ASP A 295 10.69 -13.43 -20.48
N GLU A 296 11.95 -13.25 -20.09
CA GLU A 296 12.54 -13.91 -18.91
C GLU A 296 12.21 -13.22 -17.58
N LEU A 297 11.85 -11.93 -17.61
CA LEU A 297 11.58 -11.16 -16.41
C LEU A 297 10.13 -10.69 -16.35
N TYR A 298 9.69 -9.82 -17.29
CA TYR A 298 8.34 -9.23 -17.23
C TYR A 298 7.25 -10.26 -17.51
N ASP A 299 7.32 -10.93 -18.65
CA ASP A 299 6.31 -11.94 -19.03
C ASP A 299 6.32 -13.13 -18.06
N LYS A 300 7.50 -13.56 -17.62
CA LYS A 300 7.61 -14.58 -16.58
C LYS A 300 6.99 -14.11 -15.25
N GLY A 301 7.17 -12.85 -14.87
CA GLY A 301 6.51 -12.24 -13.71
C GLY A 301 4.98 -12.28 -13.84
N MET A 302 4.44 -11.99 -15.01
CA MET A 302 3.01 -12.10 -15.30
C MET A 302 2.50 -13.54 -15.19
N ARG A 303 3.27 -14.50 -15.66
CA ARG A 303 2.95 -15.95 -15.50
C ARG A 303 2.98 -16.38 -14.04
N VAL A 304 3.98 -15.94 -13.26
CA VAL A 304 4.03 -16.18 -11.80
C VAL A 304 2.82 -15.58 -11.10
N ARG A 305 2.44 -14.33 -11.45
CA ARG A 305 1.19 -13.70 -10.95
C ARG A 305 -0.02 -14.62 -11.18
N ARG A 306 -0.15 -15.21 -12.36
CA ARG A 306 -1.24 -16.14 -12.66
C ARG A 306 -1.18 -17.40 -11.81
N VAL A 307 0.00 -18.02 -11.68
CA VAL A 307 0.21 -19.21 -10.84
C VAL A 307 -0.17 -18.93 -9.39
N LEU A 308 0.26 -17.79 -8.83
CA LEU A 308 -0.09 -17.39 -7.47
C LEU A 308 -1.60 -17.20 -7.29
N LYS A 309 -2.28 -16.56 -8.25
CA LYS A 309 -3.75 -16.42 -8.22
C LYS A 309 -4.47 -17.77 -8.24
N ASP A 310 -4.05 -18.68 -9.10
CA ASP A 310 -4.65 -20.00 -9.23
C ASP A 310 -4.39 -20.85 -7.96
N LYS A 311 -3.23 -20.73 -7.33
CA LYS A 311 -2.92 -21.38 -6.04
C LYS A 311 -3.74 -20.81 -4.90
N LEU A 312 -3.87 -19.50 -4.80
CA LEU A 312 -4.67 -18.84 -3.77
C LEU A 312 -6.15 -19.23 -3.87
N LYS A 313 -6.67 -19.42 -5.08
CA LYS A 313 -8.04 -19.93 -5.24
C LYS A 313 -8.23 -21.25 -4.50
N GLY A 314 -7.35 -22.23 -4.68
CA GLY A 314 -7.40 -23.50 -3.95
C GLY A 314 -7.18 -23.35 -2.43
N VAL A 315 -6.36 -22.38 -2.02
CA VAL A 315 -6.15 -22.06 -0.59
C VAL A 315 -7.44 -21.49 0.02
N PHE A 316 -8.13 -20.57 -0.65
CA PHE A 316 -9.36 -19.95 -0.16
C PHE A 316 -10.60 -20.86 -0.29
N GLU A 317 -10.53 -21.99 -1.00
CA GLU A 317 -11.53 -23.07 -0.88
C GLU A 317 -11.46 -23.77 0.49
N LYS A 318 -10.27 -23.76 1.13
CA LYS A 318 -10.02 -24.41 2.41
C LYS A 318 -10.09 -23.45 3.60
N TYR A 319 -9.56 -22.22 3.43
CA TYR A 319 -9.45 -21.19 4.46
C TYR A 319 -10.27 -19.96 4.09
N ASP A 320 -10.90 -19.35 5.09
CA ASP A 320 -11.55 -18.06 4.94
C ASP A 320 -10.54 -16.91 4.92
N LEU A 321 -9.47 -17.05 5.70
CA LEU A 321 -8.44 -16.05 5.92
C LEU A 321 -7.05 -16.68 5.93
N LEU A 322 -6.04 -15.88 5.55
CA LEU A 322 -4.64 -16.15 5.83
C LEU A 322 -4.16 -15.16 6.88
N LEU A 323 -3.50 -15.65 7.93
CA LEU A 323 -2.85 -14.85 8.97
C LEU A 323 -1.34 -14.88 8.76
N THR A 324 -0.72 -13.70 8.64
CA THR A 324 0.71 -13.55 8.33
C THR A 324 1.33 -12.40 9.12
N PRO A 325 2.67 -12.37 9.29
CA PRO A 325 3.36 -11.14 9.61
C PRO A 325 3.07 -10.06 8.58
N ALA A 326 2.98 -8.80 9.01
CA ALA A 326 2.87 -7.65 8.11
C ALA A 326 4.23 -7.04 7.75
N CYS A 327 5.28 -7.41 8.48
CA CYS A 327 6.66 -6.94 8.33
C CYS A 327 7.63 -7.95 8.97
N SER A 328 8.94 -7.80 8.71
CA SER A 328 9.96 -8.71 9.26
C SER A 328 10.17 -8.54 10.76
N LYS A 329 9.98 -7.32 11.29
CA LYS A 329 10.25 -6.95 12.69
C LYS A 329 9.10 -6.14 13.29
N ALA A 330 8.83 -6.37 14.58
CA ALA A 330 7.81 -5.62 15.32
C ALA A 330 8.20 -4.15 15.58
N SER A 331 9.50 -3.84 15.57
CA SER A 331 10.05 -2.48 15.68
C SER A 331 11.33 -2.38 14.88
N TYR A 332 11.67 -1.16 14.46
CA TYR A 332 12.85 -0.86 13.66
C TYR A 332 13.74 0.15 14.37
N SER A 333 15.07 -0.02 14.23
CA SER A 333 16.09 0.94 14.66
C SER A 333 16.90 1.42 13.46
N GLU A 334 17.55 2.58 13.55
CA GLU A 334 18.39 3.11 12.47
C GLU A 334 19.40 2.11 11.88
N PRO A 335 20.07 1.23 12.66
CA PRO A 335 20.98 0.24 12.10
C PRO A 335 20.33 -0.81 11.19
N ASP A 336 19.00 -0.94 11.22
CA ASP A 336 18.28 -1.88 10.36
C ASP A 336 18.29 -1.47 8.87
N PHE A 337 18.73 -0.25 8.56
CA PHE A 337 18.65 0.35 7.22
C PHE A 337 20.00 0.68 6.58
N GLU A 338 21.10 0.05 7.01
CA GLU A 338 22.43 0.26 6.42
C GLU A 338 22.47 0.04 4.90
N ASP A 339 21.60 -0.83 4.38
CA ASP A 339 21.39 -1.06 2.95
C ASP A 339 19.89 -0.90 2.61
N GLU A 340 19.48 0.32 2.28
CA GLU A 340 18.09 0.69 1.97
C GLU A 340 17.47 -0.19 0.87
N LEU A 341 18.19 -0.47 -0.21
CA LEU A 341 17.64 -1.28 -1.31
C LEU A 341 17.37 -2.71 -0.87
N LYS A 342 18.27 -3.28 -0.07
CA LYS A 342 18.12 -4.62 0.48
C LYS A 342 17.01 -4.68 1.52
N ALA A 343 16.91 -3.66 2.38
CA ALA A 343 15.85 -3.57 3.39
C ALA A 343 14.47 -3.47 2.73
N VAL A 344 14.31 -2.61 1.72
CA VAL A 344 13.07 -2.48 0.93
C VAL A 344 12.69 -3.83 0.28
N TYR A 345 13.65 -4.53 -0.33
CA TYR A 345 13.39 -5.83 -0.95
C TYR A 345 12.97 -6.89 0.07
N ASN A 346 13.62 -6.95 1.23
CA ASN A 346 13.29 -7.91 2.27
C ASN A 346 11.90 -7.64 2.87
N GLU A 347 11.56 -6.39 3.13
CA GLU A 347 10.24 -6.02 3.67
C GLU A 347 9.12 -6.23 2.65
N MET A 348 9.38 -6.02 1.36
CA MET A 348 8.43 -6.28 0.29
C MET A 348 7.95 -7.75 0.26
N TYR A 349 8.72 -8.70 0.79
CA TYR A 349 8.32 -10.11 0.91
C TYR A 349 6.96 -10.28 1.58
N PHE A 350 6.68 -9.49 2.64
CA PHE A 350 5.45 -9.59 3.42
C PHE A 350 4.24 -8.95 2.74
N SER A 351 4.47 -8.04 1.81
CA SER A 351 3.41 -7.30 1.10
C SER A 351 3.14 -7.83 -0.31
N ALA A 352 4.14 -8.43 -0.94
CA ALA A 352 4.13 -8.75 -2.37
C ALA A 352 2.99 -9.67 -2.80
N LEU A 353 2.62 -10.66 -1.98
CA LEU A 353 1.55 -11.61 -2.34
C LEU A 353 0.22 -10.90 -2.58
N ALA A 354 -0.22 -10.04 -1.66
CA ALA A 354 -1.46 -9.29 -1.80
C ALA A 354 -1.38 -8.21 -2.89
N SER A 355 -0.20 -7.61 -3.09
CA SER A 355 0.02 -6.59 -4.13
C SER A 355 -0.01 -7.21 -5.53
N ILE A 356 0.75 -8.28 -5.78
CA ILE A 356 0.84 -8.91 -7.11
C ILE A 356 -0.47 -9.58 -7.53
N THR A 357 -1.23 -10.15 -6.58
CA THR A 357 -2.47 -10.87 -6.88
C THR A 357 -3.71 -9.99 -6.84
N GLY A 358 -3.63 -8.83 -6.19
CA GLY A 358 -4.74 -7.89 -6.06
C GLY A 358 -5.80 -8.30 -5.03
N ILE A 359 -5.56 -9.32 -4.21
CA ILE A 359 -6.47 -9.72 -3.13
C ILE A 359 -6.51 -8.68 -2.01
N PRO A 360 -7.61 -8.60 -1.24
CA PRO A 360 -7.70 -7.68 -0.12
C PRO A 360 -6.82 -8.15 1.05
N ALA A 361 -6.35 -7.18 1.82
CA ALA A 361 -5.56 -7.40 3.03
C ALA A 361 -5.92 -6.37 4.10
N ILE A 362 -5.92 -6.77 5.36
CA ILE A 362 -6.07 -5.86 6.50
C ILE A 362 -4.94 -6.09 7.49
N VAL A 363 -4.49 -5.03 8.11
CA VAL A 363 -3.57 -5.08 9.25
C VAL A 363 -4.31 -4.62 10.49
N ALA A 364 -4.28 -5.42 11.54
CA ALA A 364 -4.83 -5.12 12.86
C ALA A 364 -4.02 -5.86 13.92
N GLY A 365 -3.87 -5.29 15.11
CA GLY A 365 -3.06 -5.89 16.18
C GLY A 365 -1.60 -6.14 15.79
N GLY A 366 -1.10 -5.49 14.72
CA GLY A 366 0.27 -5.63 14.22
C GLY A 366 0.54 -6.89 13.37
N VAL A 367 -0.50 -7.60 12.93
CA VAL A 367 -0.41 -8.71 11.97
C VAL A 367 -1.24 -8.41 10.72
N GLN A 368 -0.99 -9.16 9.65
CA GLN A 368 -1.73 -9.04 8.40
C GLN A 368 -2.68 -10.23 8.23
N LEU A 369 -3.92 -9.93 7.87
CA LEU A 369 -4.90 -10.90 7.38
C LEU A 369 -5.14 -10.66 5.88
N MET A 370 -5.25 -11.73 5.10
CA MET A 370 -5.62 -11.70 3.68
C MET A 370 -6.82 -12.60 3.45
N ALA A 371 -7.66 -12.25 2.48
CA ALA A 371 -8.85 -13.04 2.09
C ALA A 371 -8.94 -13.16 0.57
N ASP A 372 -9.87 -13.98 0.10
CA ASP A 372 -10.20 -14.01 -1.32
C ASP A 372 -10.79 -12.66 -1.77
N SER A 373 -10.73 -12.41 -3.07
CA SER A 373 -11.25 -11.17 -3.67
C SER A 373 -12.71 -10.94 -3.26
N PHE A 374 -13.03 -9.69 -2.90
CA PHE A 374 -14.36 -9.25 -2.46
C PHE A 374 -14.82 -9.82 -1.11
N CYS A 375 -13.90 -10.32 -0.30
CA CYS A 375 -14.16 -10.81 1.05
C CYS A 375 -13.69 -9.83 2.14
N GLU A 376 -13.71 -8.52 1.88
CA GLU A 376 -13.32 -7.47 2.83
C GLU A 376 -14.11 -7.54 4.14
N ASN A 377 -15.41 -7.92 4.07
CA ASN A 377 -16.24 -8.06 5.27
C ASN A 377 -15.70 -9.13 6.25
N LYS A 378 -15.12 -10.24 5.73
CA LYS A 378 -14.46 -11.25 6.56
C LYS A 378 -13.23 -10.67 7.26
N LEU A 379 -12.44 -9.87 6.53
CA LEU A 379 -11.25 -9.20 7.05
C LEU A 379 -11.61 -8.19 8.14
N LEU A 380 -12.60 -7.34 7.90
CA LEU A 380 -13.06 -6.32 8.84
C LEU A 380 -13.61 -6.95 10.13
N SER A 381 -14.36 -8.04 10.00
CA SER A 381 -14.88 -8.80 11.16
C SER A 381 -13.75 -9.41 11.99
N ALA A 382 -12.76 -10.02 11.33
CA ALA A 382 -11.61 -10.60 12.03
C ALA A 382 -10.74 -9.52 12.68
N ALA A 383 -10.55 -8.36 12.03
CA ALA A 383 -9.83 -7.24 12.61
C ALA A 383 -10.53 -6.69 13.87
N ALA A 384 -11.86 -6.57 13.84
CA ALA A 384 -12.62 -6.12 15.02
C ALA A 384 -12.49 -7.09 16.21
N MET A 385 -12.37 -8.41 15.97
CA MET A 385 -12.06 -9.38 17.02
C MET A 385 -10.69 -9.11 17.64
N LEU A 386 -9.68 -8.83 16.82
CA LEU A 386 -8.31 -8.59 17.28
C LEU A 386 -8.16 -7.27 18.05
N GLU A 387 -8.97 -6.26 17.76
CA GLU A 387 -9.00 -5.00 18.53
C GLU A 387 -9.50 -5.20 19.96
N GLY A 388 -10.50 -6.05 20.16
CA GLY A 388 -11.04 -6.38 21.48
C GLY A 388 -10.10 -7.24 22.36
N ALA A 389 -9.13 -7.90 21.76
CA ALA A 389 -8.19 -8.81 22.42
C ALA A 389 -6.87 -8.13 22.84
N SER A 390 -6.61 -6.92 22.38
CA SER A 390 -5.34 -6.18 22.58
C SER A 390 -5.33 -5.28 23.84
N VAL A 391 -6.35 -5.35 24.71
CA VAL A 391 -6.46 -4.57 25.97
C VAL A 391 -5.87 -5.34 27.15
#